data_bc14fad5c9a052a9a9abaff35370e3a8
#
_entry.id   bc14fad5c9a052a9a9abaff35370e3a8
#
_cell.length_a   1.000
_cell.length_b   1.000
_cell.length_c   1.000
_cell.angle_alpha   90.00
_cell.angle_beta   90.00
_cell.angle_gamma   90.00
#
_symmetry.space_group_name_H-M   'P 1'
#
loop_
_entity.id
_entity.type
_entity.pdbx_description
1 polymer ?
#
loop_
_entity_poly.entity_id
_entity_poly.type
_entity_poly.pdbx_seq_one_letter_code
_entity_poly.pdbx_strand_id
1 'polypeptide(L)'
;MTDYATDPKGYEERLKAKLQPARVRSTLAFAGLFQLTHEMLKSMVLDDVRSFFGYVSVGGDSVWLPDSGKVEYQRHVLDLHSNRFTASLLWLQDMDALDADQAARLDDIYYHRHDLTHELAKYLVDPSLEPDFDLFIEALKTLKTLWRGSGLR
;
A
#
# COMPACT_ATOMS: atom_id res chain seq x y z
N MET A 1 -19.05 -19.35 -0.41
CA MET A 1 -19.85 -18.50 0.50
C MET A 1 -20.90 -19.36 1.15
N THR A 2 -20.64 -19.87 2.35
CA THR A 2 -21.62 -20.64 3.15
C THR A 2 -22.52 -19.61 3.84
N ASP A 3 -23.66 -19.39 3.25
CA ASP A 3 -24.66 -18.43 3.70
C ASP A 3 -25.32 -18.94 5.00
N TYR A 4 -25.66 -18.02 5.90
CA TYR A 4 -26.45 -18.30 7.11
C TYR A 4 -27.71 -19.13 6.80
N ALA A 5 -28.33 -18.90 5.66
CA ALA A 5 -29.54 -19.61 5.22
C ALA A 5 -29.33 -21.12 4.96
N THR A 6 -28.13 -21.54 4.58
CA THR A 6 -27.83 -22.95 4.26
C THR A 6 -27.26 -23.76 5.43
N ASP A 7 -26.54 -23.11 6.36
CA ASP A 7 -25.95 -23.74 7.54
C ASP A 7 -25.87 -22.76 8.71
N PRO A 8 -27.01 -22.51 9.40
CA PRO A 8 -27.06 -21.50 10.49
C PRO A 8 -26.13 -21.84 11.66
N LYS A 9 -26.06 -23.13 12.05
CA LYS A 9 -25.24 -23.56 13.21
C LYS A 9 -23.73 -23.43 12.89
N GLY A 10 -23.30 -23.90 11.75
CA GLY A 10 -21.92 -23.78 11.33
C GLY A 10 -21.51 -22.31 11.13
N TYR A 11 -22.42 -21.45 10.63
CA TYR A 11 -22.18 -20.03 10.56
C TYR A 11 -21.96 -19.39 11.95
N GLU A 12 -22.84 -19.70 12.93
CA GLU A 12 -22.71 -19.19 14.29
C GLU A 12 -21.41 -19.66 14.97
N GLU A 13 -21.00 -20.90 14.76
CA GLU A 13 -19.74 -21.44 15.30
C GLU A 13 -18.53 -20.70 14.71
N ARG A 14 -18.51 -20.50 13.40
CA ARG A 14 -17.44 -19.74 12.73
C ARG A 14 -17.42 -18.27 13.19
N LEU A 15 -18.58 -17.64 13.35
CA LEU A 15 -18.68 -16.29 13.87
C LEU A 15 -18.17 -16.19 15.32
N LYS A 16 -18.55 -17.12 16.19
CA LYS A 16 -18.04 -17.19 17.56
C LYS A 16 -16.52 -17.36 17.60
N ALA A 17 -15.97 -18.22 16.73
CA ALA A 17 -14.52 -18.42 16.61
C ALA A 17 -13.82 -17.12 16.15
N LYS A 18 -14.41 -16.40 15.20
CA LYS A 18 -13.86 -15.14 14.67
C LYS A 18 -13.90 -14.02 15.72
N LEU A 19 -14.94 -13.96 16.53
CA LEU A 19 -15.10 -12.97 17.60
C LEU A 19 -14.32 -13.30 18.89
N GLN A 20 -13.52 -14.36 18.90
CA GLN A 20 -12.63 -14.60 20.04
C GLN A 20 -11.65 -13.43 20.22
N PRO A 21 -11.42 -12.94 21.46
CA PRO A 21 -10.58 -11.76 21.69
C PRO A 21 -9.18 -11.85 21.10
N ALA A 22 -8.59 -13.04 21.06
CA ALA A 22 -7.28 -13.26 20.44
C ALA A 22 -7.34 -13.06 18.92
N ARG A 23 -8.40 -13.57 18.27
CA ARG A 23 -8.59 -13.44 16.81
C ARG A 23 -8.85 -11.98 16.42
N VAL A 24 -9.71 -11.30 17.14
CA VAL A 24 -9.99 -9.87 16.95
C VAL A 24 -8.70 -9.06 17.06
N ARG A 25 -7.90 -9.26 18.11
CA ARG A 25 -6.61 -8.59 18.26
C ARG A 25 -5.65 -8.88 17.11
N SER A 26 -5.58 -10.13 16.65
CA SER A 26 -4.73 -10.50 15.50
C SER A 26 -5.16 -9.77 14.23
N THR A 27 -6.46 -9.72 13.93
CA THR A 27 -6.97 -9.01 12.75
C THR A 27 -6.68 -7.50 12.82
N LEU A 28 -6.88 -6.88 13.98
CA LEU A 28 -6.58 -5.46 14.19
C LEU A 28 -5.07 -5.17 14.07
N ALA A 29 -4.23 -6.01 14.66
CA ALA A 29 -2.78 -5.88 14.55
C ALA A 29 -2.31 -6.05 13.10
N PHE A 30 -2.86 -7.02 12.37
CA PHE A 30 -2.56 -7.23 10.96
C PHE A 30 -2.95 -6.00 10.13
N ALA A 31 -4.17 -5.49 10.28
CA ALA A 31 -4.62 -4.30 9.57
C ALA A 31 -3.72 -3.09 9.84
N GLY A 32 -3.30 -2.89 11.10
CA GLY A 32 -2.36 -1.83 11.46
C GLY A 32 -0.98 -2.00 10.84
N LEU A 33 -0.43 -3.21 10.82
CA LEU A 33 0.87 -3.51 10.18
C LEU A 33 0.79 -3.35 8.66
N PHE A 34 -0.30 -3.79 8.03
CA PHE A 34 -0.51 -3.61 6.59
C PHE A 34 -0.58 -2.12 6.23
N GLN A 35 -1.33 -1.34 7.00
CA GLN A 35 -1.42 0.11 6.85
C GLN A 35 -0.05 0.77 6.94
N LEU A 36 0.74 0.45 7.97
CA LEU A 36 2.09 1.00 8.15
C LEU A 36 3.00 0.65 6.97
N THR A 37 3.01 -0.62 6.55
CA THR A 37 3.82 -1.09 5.41
C THR A 37 3.45 -0.34 4.12
N HIS A 38 2.16 -0.16 3.86
CA HIS A 38 1.69 0.59 2.70
C HIS A 38 2.13 2.07 2.77
N GLU A 39 2.01 2.75 3.92
CA GLU A 39 2.43 4.14 4.04
C GLU A 39 3.96 4.30 3.84
N MET A 40 4.75 3.33 4.31
CA MET A 40 6.18 3.30 4.04
C MET A 40 6.49 3.13 2.55
N LEU A 41 5.84 2.16 1.87
CA LEU A 41 5.97 1.97 0.43
C LEU A 41 5.63 3.24 -0.35
N LYS A 42 4.48 3.83 -0.04
CA LYS A 42 4.03 5.07 -0.67
C LYS A 42 5.01 6.21 -0.47
N SER A 43 5.50 6.40 0.77
CA SER A 43 6.48 7.44 1.07
C SER A 43 7.76 7.24 0.26
N MET A 44 8.29 6.01 0.22
CA MET A 44 9.52 5.70 -0.53
C MET A 44 9.36 5.97 -2.02
N VAL A 45 8.28 5.50 -2.64
CA VAL A 45 8.01 5.76 -4.07
C VAL A 45 7.92 7.27 -4.35
N LEU A 46 7.17 8.01 -3.53
CA LEU A 46 7.01 9.46 -3.70
C LEU A 46 8.34 10.21 -3.50
N ASP A 47 9.15 9.79 -2.53
CA ASP A 47 10.44 10.44 -2.24
C ASP A 47 11.47 10.14 -3.33
N ASP A 48 11.53 8.89 -3.82
CA ASP A 48 12.44 8.51 -4.91
C ASP A 48 12.11 9.26 -6.20
N VAL A 49 10.83 9.32 -6.58
CA VAL A 49 10.40 10.05 -7.79
C VAL A 49 10.68 11.55 -7.66
N ARG A 50 10.39 12.17 -6.50
CA ARG A 50 10.72 13.59 -6.28
C ARG A 50 12.23 13.85 -6.30
N SER A 51 13.02 12.95 -5.71
CA SER A 51 14.47 13.06 -5.71
C SER A 51 15.08 13.04 -7.11
N PHE A 52 14.49 12.26 -8.02
CA PHE A 52 14.90 12.25 -9.42
C PHE A 52 14.83 13.64 -10.06
N PHE A 53 13.83 14.45 -9.68
CA PHE A 53 13.68 15.83 -10.14
C PHE A 53 14.41 16.86 -9.27
N GLY A 54 15.28 16.42 -8.37
CA GLY A 54 16.13 17.29 -7.55
C GLY A 54 15.48 17.78 -6.25
N TYR A 55 14.46 17.07 -5.73
CA TYR A 55 13.95 17.34 -4.40
C TYR A 55 14.90 16.74 -3.35
N VAL A 56 15.51 17.59 -2.56
CA VAL A 56 16.55 17.20 -1.58
C VAL A 56 16.32 17.88 -0.23
N SER A 57 16.82 17.27 0.83
CA SER A 57 16.84 17.85 2.18
C SER A 57 18.18 18.51 2.43
N VAL A 58 18.15 19.80 2.75
CA VAL A 58 19.35 20.60 3.03
C VAL A 58 19.14 21.35 4.35
N GLY A 59 19.95 21.06 5.38
CA GLY A 59 19.92 21.76 6.65
C GLY A 59 18.60 21.62 7.45
N GLY A 60 17.81 20.57 7.17
CA GLY A 60 16.50 20.35 7.79
C GLY A 60 15.32 20.86 6.97
N ASP A 61 15.57 21.66 5.94
CA ASP A 61 14.56 22.10 4.97
C ASP A 61 14.60 21.23 3.73
N SER A 62 13.46 21.11 3.04
CA SER A 62 13.35 20.39 1.79
C SER A 62 13.18 21.38 0.64
N VAL A 63 14.09 21.30 -0.34
CA VAL A 63 14.20 22.24 -1.47
C VAL A 63 14.30 21.51 -2.78
N TRP A 64 14.01 22.21 -3.89
CA TRP A 64 14.24 21.73 -5.24
C TRP A 64 15.55 22.31 -5.77
N LEU A 65 16.46 21.43 -6.22
CA LEU A 65 17.74 21.79 -6.81
C LEU A 65 17.95 21.01 -8.12
N PRO A 66 17.81 21.64 -9.31
CA PRO A 66 17.49 23.07 -9.51
C PRO A 66 16.03 23.43 -9.23
N ASP A 67 15.71 24.70 -9.07
CA ASP A 67 14.32 25.17 -8.87
C ASP A 67 13.37 24.73 -9.98
N SER A 68 13.86 24.57 -11.22
CA SER A 68 13.11 24.04 -12.36
C SER A 68 12.60 22.63 -12.13
N GLY A 69 13.23 21.84 -11.25
CA GLY A 69 12.83 20.47 -10.93
C GLY A 69 11.39 20.36 -10.44
N LYS A 70 10.90 21.38 -9.73
CA LYS A 70 9.49 21.42 -9.30
C LYS A 70 8.52 21.49 -10.48
N VAL A 71 8.85 22.27 -11.50
CA VAL A 71 8.04 22.45 -12.72
C VAL A 71 8.06 21.17 -13.54
N GLU A 72 9.25 20.56 -13.69
CA GLU A 72 9.41 19.29 -14.40
C GLU A 72 8.68 18.13 -13.69
N TYR A 73 8.75 18.06 -12.37
CA TYR A 73 7.97 17.09 -11.58
C TYR A 73 6.46 17.25 -11.77
N GLN A 74 5.97 18.50 -11.74
CA GLN A 74 4.56 18.77 -12.03
C GLN A 74 4.17 18.26 -13.42
N ARG A 75 4.92 18.64 -14.45
CA ARG A 75 4.63 18.36 -15.86
C ARG A 75 4.74 16.87 -16.20
N HIS A 76 5.77 16.20 -15.70
CA HIS A 76 6.07 14.82 -16.10
C HIS A 76 5.42 13.77 -15.18
N VAL A 77 5.08 14.13 -13.96
CA VAL A 77 4.51 13.18 -12.99
C VAL A 77 3.10 13.59 -12.59
N LEU A 78 2.92 14.77 -11.96
CA LEU A 78 1.63 15.09 -11.35
C LEU A 78 0.51 15.32 -12.37
N ASP A 79 0.82 15.69 -13.58
CA ASP A 79 -0.16 15.86 -14.67
C ASP A 79 -0.65 14.50 -15.23
N LEU A 80 0.00 13.38 -14.90
CA LEU A 80 -0.42 12.05 -15.35
C LEU A 80 -1.68 11.55 -14.62
N HIS A 81 -1.87 11.91 -13.35
CA HIS A 81 -3.02 11.46 -12.57
C HIS A 81 -3.27 12.36 -11.35
N SER A 82 -4.54 12.49 -10.94
CA SER A 82 -4.93 13.28 -9.75
C SER A 82 -4.39 12.71 -8.42
N ASN A 83 -4.23 11.40 -8.31
CA ASN A 83 -3.58 10.74 -7.17
C ASN A 83 -2.07 10.70 -7.40
N ARG A 84 -1.31 11.33 -6.49
CA ARG A 84 0.16 11.44 -6.60
C ARG A 84 0.90 10.10 -6.63
N PHE A 85 0.41 9.12 -5.88
CA PHE A 85 1.01 7.79 -5.85
C PHE A 85 0.82 7.08 -7.19
N THR A 86 -0.41 7.06 -7.70
CA THR A 86 -0.71 6.52 -9.04
C THR A 86 0.07 7.26 -10.13
N ALA A 87 0.14 8.58 -10.07
CA ALA A 87 0.94 9.38 -11.00
C ALA A 87 2.42 8.96 -11.00
N SER A 88 2.98 8.74 -9.81
CA SER A 88 4.37 8.28 -9.66
C SER A 88 4.58 6.88 -10.22
N LEU A 89 3.63 5.96 -10.02
CA LEU A 89 3.69 4.60 -10.60
C LEU A 89 3.63 4.64 -12.13
N LEU A 90 2.74 5.46 -12.71
CA LEU A 90 2.64 5.65 -14.16
C LEU A 90 3.95 6.19 -14.74
N TRP A 91 4.54 7.19 -14.09
CA TRP A 91 5.83 7.73 -14.50
C TRP A 91 6.95 6.70 -14.42
N LEU A 92 7.02 5.90 -13.35
CA LEU A 92 8.00 4.82 -13.20
C LEU A 92 7.84 3.74 -14.27
N GLN A 93 6.61 3.45 -14.70
CA GLN A 93 6.34 2.53 -15.83
C GLN A 93 6.82 3.12 -17.15
N ASP A 94 6.55 4.41 -17.41
CA ASP A 94 7.00 5.10 -18.62
C ASP A 94 8.53 5.16 -18.73
N MET A 95 9.21 5.19 -17.59
CA MET A 95 10.67 5.16 -17.48
C MET A 95 11.27 3.74 -17.47
N ASP A 96 10.47 2.70 -17.70
CA ASP A 96 10.87 1.28 -17.61
C ASP A 96 11.48 0.88 -16.24
N ALA A 97 11.21 1.66 -15.19
CA ALA A 97 11.66 1.38 -13.82
C ALA A 97 10.73 0.41 -13.08
N LEU A 98 9.48 0.29 -13.53
CA LEU A 98 8.51 -0.70 -13.09
C LEU A 98 7.91 -1.40 -14.32
N ASP A 99 7.84 -2.72 -14.28
CA ASP A 99 7.03 -3.45 -15.26
C ASP A 99 5.53 -3.44 -14.89
N ALA A 100 4.69 -3.89 -15.82
CA ALA A 100 3.23 -3.89 -15.65
C ALA A 100 2.78 -4.76 -14.47
N ASP A 101 3.45 -5.90 -14.23
CA ASP A 101 3.10 -6.82 -13.15
C ASP A 101 3.46 -6.21 -11.78
N GLN A 102 4.60 -5.55 -11.67
CA GLN A 102 5.01 -4.83 -10.47
C GLN A 102 4.05 -3.69 -10.14
N ALA A 103 3.64 -2.92 -11.13
CA ALA A 103 2.67 -1.84 -10.94
C ALA A 103 1.30 -2.38 -10.51
N ALA A 104 0.80 -3.45 -11.14
CA ALA A 104 -0.44 -4.09 -10.76
C ALA A 104 -0.40 -4.59 -9.29
N ARG A 105 0.73 -5.15 -8.85
CA ARG A 105 0.93 -5.57 -7.46
C ARG A 105 0.89 -4.42 -6.47
N LEU A 106 1.45 -3.27 -6.81
CA LEU A 106 1.38 -2.08 -5.97
C LEU A 106 -0.06 -1.53 -5.88
N ASP A 107 -0.82 -1.62 -6.96
CA ASP A 107 -2.25 -1.30 -6.96
C ASP A 107 -3.06 -2.28 -6.10
N ASP A 108 -2.81 -3.60 -6.18
CA ASP A 108 -3.45 -4.60 -5.33
C ASP A 108 -3.20 -4.32 -3.84
N ILE A 109 -1.95 -3.96 -3.47
CA ILE A 109 -1.58 -3.57 -2.11
C ILE A 109 -2.37 -2.32 -1.68
N TYR A 110 -2.48 -1.33 -2.56
CA TYR A 110 -3.23 -0.10 -2.29
C TYR A 110 -4.72 -0.38 -2.05
N TYR A 111 -5.35 -1.18 -2.91
CA TYR A 111 -6.77 -1.52 -2.79
C TYR A 111 -7.06 -2.36 -1.55
N HIS A 112 -6.23 -3.36 -1.26
CA HIS A 112 -6.40 -4.17 -0.04
C HIS A 112 -6.25 -3.35 1.24
N ARG A 113 -5.29 -2.42 1.26
CA ARG A 113 -5.15 -1.45 2.36
C ARG A 113 -6.40 -0.60 2.51
N HIS A 114 -6.97 -0.13 1.39
CA HIS A 114 -8.19 0.66 1.41
C HIS A 114 -9.35 -0.13 2.04
N ASP A 115 -9.55 -1.36 1.62
CA ASP A 115 -10.55 -2.27 2.17
C ASP A 115 -10.35 -2.52 3.67
N LEU A 116 -9.14 -2.86 4.09
CA LEU A 116 -8.81 -3.06 5.50
C LEU A 116 -9.08 -1.81 6.35
N THR A 117 -8.97 -0.61 5.79
CA THR A 117 -9.21 0.63 6.51
C THR A 117 -10.69 0.97 6.61
N HIS A 118 -11.42 0.86 5.50
CA HIS A 118 -12.81 1.31 5.42
C HIS A 118 -13.83 0.22 5.74
N GLU A 119 -13.47 -1.05 5.54
CA GLU A 119 -14.33 -2.21 5.73
C GLU A 119 -13.86 -3.13 6.86
N LEU A 120 -13.02 -2.62 7.79
CA LEU A 120 -12.44 -3.39 8.88
C LEU A 120 -13.48 -4.17 9.70
N ALA A 121 -14.66 -3.60 9.90
CA ALA A 121 -15.75 -4.27 10.59
C ALA A 121 -16.16 -5.57 9.89
N LYS A 122 -16.18 -5.64 8.57
CA LYS A 122 -16.47 -6.86 7.81
C LYS A 122 -15.44 -7.95 8.09
N TYR A 123 -14.15 -7.58 8.11
CA TYR A 123 -13.07 -8.53 8.45
C TYR A 123 -13.16 -9.08 9.87
N LEU A 124 -13.82 -8.37 10.78
CA LEU A 124 -14.04 -8.82 12.16
C LEU A 124 -15.26 -9.71 12.31
N VAL A 125 -16.34 -9.49 11.54
CA VAL A 125 -17.63 -10.16 11.74
C VAL A 125 -18.02 -11.16 10.65
N ASP A 126 -17.46 -11.06 9.44
CA ASP A 126 -17.75 -12.01 8.36
C ASP A 126 -16.85 -13.25 8.48
N PRO A 127 -17.42 -14.43 8.75
CA PRO A 127 -16.63 -15.67 8.90
C PRO A 127 -15.91 -16.11 7.63
N SER A 128 -16.33 -15.62 6.46
CA SER A 128 -15.75 -15.97 5.16
C SER A 128 -14.64 -15.03 4.72
N LEU A 129 -14.49 -13.88 5.37
CA LEU A 129 -13.55 -12.84 4.96
C LEU A 129 -12.31 -12.84 5.85
N GLU A 130 -11.15 -13.07 5.26
CA GLU A 130 -9.85 -13.00 5.95
C GLU A 130 -8.95 -11.98 5.25
N PRO A 131 -8.08 -11.27 6.01
CA PRO A 131 -7.07 -10.40 5.41
C PRO A 131 -6.08 -11.21 4.54
N ASP A 132 -5.63 -10.61 3.44
CA ASP A 132 -4.69 -11.26 2.53
C ASP A 132 -3.26 -11.18 3.08
N PHE A 133 -2.82 -12.30 3.68
CA PHE A 133 -1.49 -12.42 4.26
C PHE A 133 -0.39 -12.52 3.18
N ASP A 134 -0.68 -13.15 2.04
CA ASP A 134 0.31 -13.30 0.96
C ASP A 134 0.62 -11.94 0.34
N LEU A 135 -0.40 -11.11 0.14
CA LEU A 135 -0.24 -9.74 -0.32
C LEU A 135 0.57 -8.88 0.68
N PHE A 136 0.41 -9.11 1.99
CA PHE A 136 1.22 -8.45 3.01
C PHE A 136 2.70 -8.84 2.89
N ILE A 137 3.00 -10.12 2.70
CA ILE A 137 4.38 -10.59 2.49
C ILE A 137 4.98 -9.98 1.21
N GLU A 138 4.20 -9.85 0.15
CA GLU A 138 4.63 -9.18 -1.07
C GLU A 138 4.93 -7.70 -0.84
N ALA A 139 4.08 -7.00 -0.08
CA ALA A 139 4.31 -5.61 0.30
C ALA A 139 5.63 -5.44 1.06
N LEU A 140 5.94 -6.34 2.02
CA LEU A 140 7.21 -6.33 2.74
C LEU A 140 8.41 -6.62 1.84
N LYS A 141 8.28 -7.54 0.88
CA LYS A 141 9.36 -7.83 -0.09
C LYS A 141 9.63 -6.62 -0.98
N THR A 142 8.59 -5.98 -1.47
CA THR A 142 8.69 -4.77 -2.29
C THR A 142 9.35 -3.64 -1.51
N LEU A 143 8.93 -3.39 -0.28
CA LEU A 143 9.54 -2.41 0.61
C LEU A 143 11.04 -2.67 0.80
N LYS A 144 11.42 -3.93 1.05
CA LYS A 144 12.84 -4.33 1.19
C LYS A 144 13.65 -4.09 -0.09
N THR A 145 13.05 -4.30 -1.26
CA THR A 145 13.73 -4.10 -2.56
C THR A 145 13.96 -2.61 -2.81
N LEU A 146 12.96 -1.77 -2.59
CA LEU A 146 13.07 -0.32 -2.70
C LEU A 146 14.09 0.24 -1.70
N TRP A 147 14.07 -0.22 -0.44
CA TRP A 147 15.04 0.18 0.58
C TRP A 147 16.48 -0.09 0.17
N ARG A 148 16.75 -1.24 -0.47
CA ARG A 148 18.09 -1.58 -0.97
C ARG A 148 18.51 -0.75 -2.18
N GLY A 149 17.56 -0.39 -3.04
CA GLY A 149 17.81 0.46 -4.21
C GLY A 149 18.14 1.91 -3.85
N SER A 150 17.46 2.46 -2.83
CA SER A 150 17.72 3.83 -2.35
C SER A 150 19.06 3.97 -1.58
N GLY A 151 19.67 2.87 -1.14
CA GLY A 151 21.00 2.85 -0.49
C GLY A 151 22.19 2.88 -1.44
N LEU A 152 21.98 2.97 -2.76
CA LEU A 152 23.04 3.02 -3.78
C LEU A 152 23.32 4.45 -4.30
N ARG A 153 23.10 5.48 -3.47
CA ARG A 153 23.49 6.86 -3.79
C ARG A 153 24.56 7.35 -2.85
#